data_fbfac50b823cfe61542f43bb0318d628
#
_entry.id   fbfac50b823cfe61542f43bb0318d628
#
_cell.length_a   1.000
_cell.length_b   1.000
_cell.length_c   1.000
_cell.angle_alpha   90.00
_cell.angle_beta   90.00
_cell.angle_gamma   90.00
#
_symmetry.space_group_name_H-M   'P 1'
#
loop_
_entity.id
_entity.type
_entity.pdbx_description
1 polymer ?
#
loop_
_entity_poly.entity_id
_entity_poly.type
_entity_poly.pdbx_seq_one_letter_code
_entity_poly.pdbx_strand_id
1 'polypeptide(L)'
;HIDGTGRILAFSKNENAVNIQFSMEKKLGDFMIEKGSVAIDGISLTIASVKWSGSTCVIFAAVIPHTWSNTVLSKKKPGDLVNIECDIVGKYIRHFTLEEKNED
;
A
#
# COMPACT_ATOMS: atom_id res chain seq x y z
N HIS A 1 9.26 -8.12 -7.32
CA HIS A 1 9.72 -6.95 -8.09
C HIS A 1 9.27 -5.65 -7.43
N ILE A 2 10.22 -4.86 -6.97
CA ILE A 2 9.91 -3.60 -6.27
C ILE A 2 9.56 -2.52 -7.30
N ASP A 3 8.41 -1.89 -7.12
CA ASP A 3 7.93 -0.83 -8.03
C ASP A 3 8.33 0.57 -7.57
N GLY A 4 8.61 0.74 -6.29
CA GLY A 4 9.02 2.02 -5.73
C GLY A 4 9.10 1.98 -4.22
N THR A 5 9.16 3.16 -3.61
CA THR A 5 9.23 3.30 -2.16
C THR A 5 8.12 4.20 -1.64
N GLY A 6 7.81 4.03 -0.37
CA GLY A 6 6.89 4.89 0.35
C GLY A 6 7.39 5.10 1.77
N ARG A 7 6.59 5.78 2.59
CA ARG A 7 6.90 6.02 3.99
C ARG A 7 5.76 5.57 4.88
N ILE A 8 6.12 5.08 6.05
CA ILE A 8 5.14 4.84 7.09
C ILE A 8 4.75 6.19 7.68
N LEU A 9 3.45 6.47 7.74
CA LEU A 9 2.93 7.68 8.36
C LEU A 9 2.56 7.47 9.81
N ALA A 10 1.88 6.38 10.11
CA ALA A 10 1.36 6.13 11.45
C ALA A 10 1.02 4.66 11.66
N PHE A 11 1.01 4.26 12.92
CA PHE A 11 0.50 2.98 13.39
C PHE A 11 -0.60 3.22 14.41
N SER A 12 -1.58 2.33 14.42
CA SER A 12 -2.61 2.29 15.46
C SER A 12 -2.87 0.83 15.79
N LYS A 13 -2.73 0.45 17.05
CA LYS A 13 -2.91 -0.95 17.51
C LYS A 13 -4.18 -1.09 18.32
N ASN A 14 -4.90 -2.17 18.07
CA ASN A 14 -5.98 -2.61 18.94
C ASN A 14 -5.88 -4.13 19.14
N GLU A 15 -6.85 -4.74 19.82
CA GLU A 15 -6.81 -6.18 20.10
C GLU A 15 -6.82 -7.04 18.84
N ASN A 16 -7.43 -6.55 17.76
CA ASN A 16 -7.72 -7.32 16.56
C ASN A 16 -6.78 -7.03 15.40
N ALA A 17 -6.13 -5.86 15.40
CA ALA A 17 -5.33 -5.45 14.25
C ALA A 17 -4.30 -4.38 14.60
N VAL A 18 -3.25 -4.34 13.79
CA VAL A 18 -2.35 -3.19 13.69
C VAL A 18 -2.71 -2.47 12.41
N ASN A 19 -3.17 -1.24 12.52
CA ASN A 19 -3.55 -0.41 11.37
C ASN A 19 -2.36 0.47 11.00
N ILE A 20 -1.99 0.44 9.73
CA ILE A 20 -0.81 1.15 9.23
C ILE A 20 -1.21 2.07 8.11
N GLN A 21 -0.66 3.29 8.12
CA GLN A 21 -0.82 4.25 7.04
C GLN A 21 0.51 4.40 6.31
N PHE A 22 0.48 4.26 4.99
CA PHE A 22 1.65 4.44 4.13
C PHE A 22 1.38 5.56 3.13
N SER A 23 2.37 6.44 2.92
CA SER A 23 2.30 7.44 1.86
C SER A 23 3.20 7.03 0.71
N MET A 24 2.81 7.42 -0.50
CA MET A 24 3.57 7.15 -1.72
C MET A 24 3.21 8.16 -2.80
N GLU A 25 4.05 8.22 -3.84
CA GLU A 25 3.75 9.05 -5.00
C GLU A 25 2.47 8.58 -5.70
N LYS A 26 1.77 9.52 -6.31
CA LYS A 26 0.53 9.26 -7.03
C LYS A 26 0.64 8.12 -8.04
N LYS A 27 1.74 8.04 -8.78
CA LYS A 27 1.89 7.01 -9.81
C LYS A 27 1.90 5.58 -9.24
N LEU A 28 2.39 5.38 -8.01
CA LEU A 28 2.26 4.09 -7.33
C LEU A 28 0.84 3.89 -6.82
N GLY A 29 0.25 4.95 -6.29
CA GLY A 29 -1.12 4.92 -5.81
C GLY A 29 -2.14 4.59 -6.89
N ASP A 30 -1.85 4.89 -8.16
CA ASP A 30 -2.72 4.55 -9.28
C ASP A 30 -2.96 3.04 -9.42
N PHE A 31 -2.08 2.21 -8.85
CA PHE A 31 -2.24 0.75 -8.84
C PHE A 31 -2.91 0.22 -7.58
N MET A 32 -3.21 1.08 -6.61
CA MET A 32 -3.79 0.68 -5.33
C MET A 32 -5.31 0.61 -5.45
N ILE A 33 -5.88 -0.51 -5.00
CA ILE A 33 -7.31 -0.79 -5.08
C ILE A 33 -7.81 -1.18 -3.70
N GLU A 34 -8.90 -0.57 -3.24
CA GLU A 34 -9.52 -0.97 -1.98
C GLU A 34 -9.85 -2.46 -2.01
N LYS A 35 -9.55 -3.14 -0.93
CA LYS A 35 -9.67 -4.59 -0.75
C LYS A 35 -8.70 -5.42 -1.59
N GLY A 36 -7.86 -4.76 -2.40
CA GLY A 36 -6.78 -5.41 -3.13
C GLY A 36 -5.56 -5.61 -2.24
N SER A 37 -4.48 -6.10 -2.84
CA SER A 37 -3.24 -6.43 -2.15
C SER A 37 -2.11 -5.49 -2.52
N VAL A 38 -1.18 -5.32 -1.60
CA VAL A 38 0.08 -4.62 -1.82
C VAL A 38 1.15 -5.34 -1.00
N ALA A 39 2.36 -5.45 -1.53
CA ALA A 39 3.47 -5.99 -0.76
C ALA A 39 4.32 -4.82 -0.25
N ILE A 40 4.50 -4.77 1.06
CA ILE A 40 5.29 -3.77 1.75
C ILE A 40 6.48 -4.49 2.41
N ASP A 41 7.69 -4.16 1.97
CA ASP A 41 8.92 -4.86 2.41
C ASP A 41 8.78 -6.39 2.30
N GLY A 42 8.14 -6.85 1.23
CA GLY A 42 7.93 -8.28 0.97
C GLY A 42 6.74 -8.90 1.70
N ILE A 43 5.99 -8.12 2.47
CA ILE A 43 4.85 -8.61 3.25
C ILE A 43 3.56 -8.22 2.52
N SER A 44 2.75 -9.22 2.15
CA SER A 44 1.47 -8.96 1.48
C SER A 44 0.44 -8.46 2.48
N LEU A 45 -0.14 -7.30 2.19
CA LEU A 45 -1.16 -6.67 3.02
C LEU A 45 -2.41 -6.40 2.21
N THR A 46 -3.55 -6.39 2.88
CA THR A 46 -4.82 -6.00 2.26
C THR A 46 -5.04 -4.51 2.47
N ILE A 47 -5.36 -3.83 1.38
CA ILE A 47 -5.64 -2.39 1.39
C ILE A 47 -7.07 -2.16 1.89
N ALA A 48 -7.20 -1.50 3.04
CA ALA A 48 -8.52 -1.18 3.59
C ALA A 48 -9.13 0.04 2.91
N SER A 49 -8.33 1.07 2.65
CA SER A 49 -8.79 2.25 1.93
C SER A 49 -7.63 2.97 1.26
N VAL A 50 -7.97 3.79 0.27
CA VAL A 50 -7.02 4.60 -0.50
C VAL A 50 -7.52 6.04 -0.47
N LYS A 51 -6.65 6.97 -0.12
CA LYS A 51 -6.99 8.40 -0.11
C LYS A 51 -5.92 9.20 -0.86
N TRP A 52 -6.37 10.26 -1.49
CA TRP A 52 -5.53 11.12 -2.30
C TRP A 52 -5.39 12.49 -1.68
N SER A 53 -4.19 13.05 -1.73
CA SER A 53 -3.91 14.41 -1.29
C SER A 53 -2.87 15.00 -2.23
N GLY A 54 -3.32 15.79 -3.20
CA GLY A 54 -2.45 16.35 -4.23
C GLY A 54 -1.73 15.28 -5.04
N SER A 55 -0.40 15.29 -5.03
CA SER A 55 0.43 14.31 -5.72
C SER A 55 0.78 13.08 -4.87
N THR A 56 0.20 13.00 -3.68
CA THR A 56 0.47 11.92 -2.72
C THR A 56 -0.75 11.01 -2.57
N CYS A 57 -0.50 9.72 -2.50
CA CYS A 57 -1.50 8.72 -2.16
C CYS A 57 -1.20 8.19 -0.77
N VAL A 58 -2.24 8.01 0.04
CA VAL A 58 -2.14 7.37 1.36
C VAL A 58 -3.00 6.13 1.36
N ILE A 59 -2.40 4.99 1.66
CA ILE A 59 -3.14 3.74 1.82
C ILE A 59 -3.21 3.38 3.29
N PHE A 60 -4.32 2.74 3.66
CA PHE A 60 -4.57 2.23 5.00
C PHE A 60 -4.64 0.71 4.90
N ALA A 61 -3.83 0.02 5.69
CA ALA A 61 -3.81 -1.44 5.72
C ALA A 61 -3.90 -1.94 7.15
N ALA A 62 -4.46 -3.14 7.33
CA ALA A 62 -4.57 -3.77 8.64
C ALA A 62 -3.82 -5.10 8.63
N VAL A 63 -3.12 -5.38 9.71
CA VAL A 63 -2.33 -6.60 9.89
C VAL A 63 -2.75 -7.27 11.20
N ILE A 64 -2.87 -8.59 11.17
CA ILE A 64 -3.13 -9.36 12.39
C ILE A 64 -1.93 -9.17 13.35
N PRO A 65 -2.15 -8.92 14.66
CA PRO A 65 -1.05 -8.66 15.59
C PRO A 65 0.04 -9.73 15.60
N HIS A 66 -0.32 -10.98 15.48
CA HIS A 66 0.65 -12.08 15.43
C HIS A 66 1.56 -11.95 14.20
N THR A 67 0.98 -11.68 13.04
CA THR A 67 1.72 -11.46 11.79
C THR A 67 2.63 -10.24 11.93
N TRP A 68 2.11 -9.15 12.49
CA TRP A 68 2.88 -7.92 12.74
C TRP A 68 4.15 -8.21 13.54
N SER A 69 4.02 -8.93 14.66
CA SER A 69 5.15 -9.21 15.55
C SER A 69 6.26 -10.02 14.91
N ASN A 70 5.94 -10.80 13.88
CA ASN A 70 6.88 -11.66 13.19
C ASN A 70 7.45 -11.06 11.90
N THR A 71 7.20 -9.77 11.65
CA THR A 71 7.64 -9.10 10.43
C THR A 71 8.67 -8.02 10.71
N VAL A 72 9.40 -7.64 9.66
CA VAL A 72 10.34 -6.52 9.73
C VAL A 72 9.62 -5.20 9.98
N LEU A 73 8.34 -5.10 9.63
CA LEU A 73 7.55 -3.89 9.84
C LEU A 73 7.41 -3.52 11.31
N SER A 74 7.39 -4.52 12.22
CA SER A 74 7.29 -4.26 13.65
C SER A 74 8.49 -3.52 14.21
N LYS A 75 9.61 -3.52 13.50
CA LYS A 75 10.85 -2.83 13.91
C LYS A 75 10.94 -1.43 13.29
N LYS A 76 10.03 -1.07 12.42
CA LYS A 76 10.00 0.24 11.78
C LYS A 76 9.12 1.21 12.55
N LYS A 77 9.27 2.48 12.25
CA LYS A 77 8.57 3.57 12.91
C LYS A 77 8.08 4.59 11.89
N PRO A 78 7.15 5.48 12.26
CA PRO A 78 6.72 6.56 11.37
C PRO A 78 7.90 7.34 10.81
N GLY A 79 7.84 7.63 9.53
CA GLY A 79 8.92 8.29 8.78
C GLY A 79 9.85 7.33 8.06
N ASP A 80 9.89 6.07 8.44
CA ASP A 80 10.77 5.08 7.80
C ASP A 80 10.31 4.76 6.39
N LEU A 81 11.28 4.52 5.51
CA LEU A 81 11.03 4.09 4.13
C LEU A 81 10.67 2.61 4.08
N VAL A 82 9.79 2.28 3.16
CA VAL A 82 9.42 0.90 2.86
C VAL A 82 9.46 0.69 1.35
N ASN A 83 9.75 -0.53 0.93
CA ASN A 83 9.67 -0.94 -0.46
C ASN A 83 8.23 -1.33 -0.79
N ILE A 84 7.74 -0.87 -1.93
CA ILE A 84 6.37 -1.13 -2.37
C ILE A 84 6.38 -1.96 -3.64
N GLU A 85 5.58 -3.01 -3.63
CA GLU A 85 5.35 -3.84 -4.79
C GLU A 85 3.85 -3.88 -5.05
N CYS A 86 3.46 -3.36 -6.22
CA CYS A 86 2.06 -3.28 -6.60
C CYS A 86 1.54 -4.65 -7.02
N ASP A 87 0.27 -4.93 -6.69
CA ASP A 87 -0.38 -6.16 -7.11
C ASP A 87 -0.52 -6.16 -8.65
N ILE A 88 -0.27 -7.31 -9.25
CA ILE A 88 -0.39 -7.50 -10.69
C ILE A 88 -1.82 -7.20 -11.18
N VAL A 89 -2.84 -7.49 -10.36
CA VAL A 89 -4.24 -7.18 -10.70
C VAL A 89 -4.44 -5.67 -10.86
N GLY A 90 -3.85 -4.88 -9.95
CA GLY A 90 -3.91 -3.42 -10.05
C GLY A 90 -3.23 -2.90 -11.29
N LYS A 91 -2.11 -3.51 -11.68
CA LYS A 91 -1.40 -3.16 -12.91
C LYS A 91 -2.22 -3.45 -14.16
N TYR A 92 -2.91 -4.57 -14.20
CA TYR A 92 -3.78 -4.92 -15.32
C TYR A 92 -4.97 -3.96 -15.43
N ILE A 93 -5.61 -3.65 -14.33
CA ILE A 93 -6.74 -2.72 -14.32
C ILE A 93 -6.30 -1.34 -14.84
N ARG A 94 -5.15 -0.86 -14.39
CA ARG A 94 -4.59 0.41 -14.86
C ARG A 94 -4.30 0.38 -16.36
N HIS A 95 -3.70 -0.70 -16.85
CA HIS A 95 -3.39 -0.90 -18.26
C HIS A 95 -4.65 -0.84 -19.11
N PHE A 96 -5.69 -1.59 -18.77
CA PHE A 96 -6.94 -1.61 -19.51
C PHE A 96 -7.64 -0.25 -19.49
N THR A 97 -7.62 0.45 -18.38
CA THR A 97 -8.19 1.79 -18.27
C THR A 97 -7.50 2.78 -19.20
N LEU A 98 -6.18 2.71 -19.33
CA LEU A 98 -5.41 3.55 -20.25
C LEU A 98 -5.71 3.22 -21.70
N GLU A 99 -5.86 1.94 -22.04
CA GLU A 99 -6.22 1.53 -23.41
C GLU A 99 -7.59 2.06 -23.82
N GLU A 100 -8.59 1.97 -22.94
CA GLU A 100 -9.92 2.50 -23.18
C GLU A 100 -9.88 4.01 -23.47
N LYS A 101 -9.08 4.76 -22.72
CA LYS A 101 -8.91 6.20 -22.94
C LYS A 101 -8.24 6.53 -24.26
N ASN A 102 -7.36 5.65 -24.74
CA ASN A 102 -6.62 5.86 -25.98
C ASN A 102 -7.43 5.48 -27.22
N GLU A 103 -8.46 4.67 -27.09
CA GLU A 103 -9.33 4.27 -28.20
C GLU A 103 -10.39 5.33 -28.55
N ASP A 104 -10.64 6.26 -27.65
CA ASP A 104 -11.56 7.37 -27.85
C ASP A 104 -10.83 8.57 -28.50
#